data_3a2a7b9606f250202cd71417868bacc2
#
_entry.id   3a2a7b9606f250202cd71417868bacc2
#
_cell.length_a   1.000
_cell.length_b   1.000
_cell.length_c   1.000
_cell.angle_alpha   90.00
_cell.angle_beta   90.00
_cell.angle_gamma   90.00
#
_symmetry.space_group_name_H-M   'P 1'
#
loop_
_entity.id
_entity.type
_entity.pdbx_description
1 polymer ?
#
loop_
_entity_poly.entity_id
_entity_poly.type
_entity_poly.pdbx_seq_one_letter_code
_entity_poly.pdbx_strand_id
1 'polypeptide(L)'
;RYAEMGFTTVVEPAVLPVNSFLSHLELEKIPMIDKACLSVLGNDSFLLNSLQKKRGQQFIDDYVAFTINSTKSIGLKVINAGGTESFKRGCRDNFNLDDIVPEYGVSSREIVDSLCNSIENLKVKHPLHVHCNNLGMAGNINTILDTIKAAKGRRMHLSYVQFYGYDNKGKKGFSSGAM
;
A
#
# COMPACT_ATOMS: atom_id res chain seq x y z
N ARG A 1 -13.28 -23.42 -4.64
CA ARG A 1 -12.65 -23.02 -5.92
C ARG A 1 -11.12 -22.90 -5.77
N TYR A 2 -10.57 -22.07 -4.84
CA TYR A 2 -9.11 -21.98 -4.67
C TYR A 2 -8.47 -23.31 -4.24
N ALA A 3 -9.09 -24.05 -3.33
CA ALA A 3 -8.63 -25.38 -2.94
C ALA A 3 -8.65 -26.38 -4.12
N GLU A 4 -9.69 -26.33 -4.97
CA GLU A 4 -9.78 -27.15 -6.20
C GLU A 4 -8.67 -26.79 -7.20
N MET A 5 -8.19 -25.55 -7.20
CA MET A 5 -7.06 -25.08 -8.01
C MET A 5 -5.69 -25.43 -7.42
N GLY A 6 -5.67 -26.10 -6.25
CA GLY A 6 -4.43 -26.53 -5.59
C GLY A 6 -3.81 -25.49 -4.62
N PHE A 7 -4.48 -24.38 -4.33
CA PHE A 7 -3.98 -23.45 -3.32
C PHE A 7 -4.18 -24.00 -1.91
N THR A 8 -3.13 -23.96 -1.12
CA THR A 8 -3.14 -24.37 0.30
C THR A 8 -3.28 -23.19 1.24
N THR A 9 -2.91 -21.99 0.79
CA THR A 9 -2.96 -20.75 1.58
C THR A 9 -3.42 -19.60 0.69
N VAL A 10 -4.26 -18.72 1.23
CA VAL A 10 -4.67 -17.47 0.58
C VAL A 10 -4.47 -16.30 1.54
N VAL A 11 -4.17 -15.15 0.96
CA VAL A 11 -4.03 -13.89 1.71
C VAL A 11 -5.03 -12.89 1.16
N GLU A 12 -5.93 -12.38 2.00
CA GLU A 12 -6.75 -11.22 1.67
C GLU A 12 -5.88 -9.95 1.78
N PRO A 13 -5.52 -9.32 0.66
CA PRO A 13 -4.46 -8.32 0.67
C PRO A 13 -4.94 -6.90 1.01
N ALA A 14 -6.22 -6.67 1.27
CA ALA A 14 -6.76 -5.32 1.33
C ALA A 14 -7.88 -5.12 2.37
N VAL A 15 -7.64 -5.57 3.59
CA VAL A 15 -8.60 -5.41 4.68
C VAL A 15 -8.49 -4.03 5.32
N LEU A 16 -9.56 -3.24 5.26
CA LEU A 16 -9.65 -2.02 6.05
C LEU A 16 -9.71 -2.36 7.54
N PRO A 17 -8.95 -1.69 8.42
CA PRO A 17 -8.94 -2.01 9.85
C PRO A 17 -10.33 -2.09 10.48
N VAL A 18 -11.24 -1.18 10.12
CA VAL A 18 -12.63 -1.15 10.61
C VAL A 18 -13.43 -2.40 10.22
N ASN A 19 -13.09 -3.06 9.12
CA ASN A 19 -13.79 -4.24 8.60
C ASN A 19 -13.11 -5.56 8.99
N SER A 20 -11.99 -5.52 9.71
CA SER A 20 -11.16 -6.70 9.97
C SER A 20 -11.93 -7.84 10.64
N PHE A 21 -12.77 -7.54 11.62
CA PHE A 21 -13.60 -8.53 12.30
C PHE A 21 -14.51 -9.29 11.33
N LEU A 22 -15.25 -8.55 10.48
CA LEU A 22 -16.13 -9.16 9.48
C LEU A 22 -15.35 -9.96 8.44
N SER A 23 -14.19 -9.46 8.01
CA SER A 23 -13.31 -10.17 7.08
C SER A 23 -12.85 -11.50 7.65
N HIS A 24 -12.46 -11.56 8.92
CA HIS A 24 -12.08 -12.81 9.57
C HIS A 24 -13.26 -13.77 9.67
N LEU A 25 -14.46 -13.30 10.03
CA LEU A 25 -15.66 -14.15 10.05
C LEU A 25 -15.96 -14.76 8.68
N GLU A 26 -15.79 -14.00 7.59
CA GLU A 26 -15.97 -14.54 6.24
C GLU A 26 -14.88 -15.54 5.87
N LEU A 27 -13.64 -15.28 6.23
CA LEU A 27 -12.53 -16.19 5.99
C LEU A 27 -12.68 -17.51 6.76
N GLU A 28 -13.23 -17.48 7.98
CA GLU A 28 -13.48 -18.69 8.78
C GLU A 28 -14.48 -19.66 8.15
N LYS A 29 -15.38 -19.17 7.30
CA LYS A 29 -16.32 -20.03 6.55
C LYS A 29 -15.63 -20.95 5.53
N ILE A 30 -14.35 -20.78 5.28
CA ILE A 30 -13.57 -21.58 4.33
C ILE A 30 -12.56 -22.43 5.13
N PRO A 31 -12.93 -23.63 5.61
CA PRO A 31 -12.06 -24.40 6.51
C PRO A 31 -10.93 -25.15 5.81
N MET A 32 -10.94 -25.21 4.48
CA MET A 32 -10.10 -26.15 3.70
C MET A 32 -8.69 -25.60 3.38
N ILE A 33 -8.43 -24.32 3.59
CA ILE A 33 -7.16 -23.67 3.25
C ILE A 33 -6.73 -22.73 4.38
N ASP A 34 -5.43 -22.50 4.51
CA ASP A 34 -4.90 -21.49 5.41
C ASP A 34 -5.22 -20.07 4.90
N LYS A 35 -5.44 -19.17 5.83
CA LYS A 35 -5.88 -17.80 5.52
C LYS A 35 -5.11 -16.78 6.34
N ALA A 36 -4.80 -15.68 5.70
CA ALA A 36 -4.22 -14.51 6.34
C ALA A 36 -4.79 -13.23 5.73
N CYS A 37 -4.53 -12.09 6.33
CA CYS A 37 -4.91 -10.80 5.78
C CYS A 37 -3.80 -9.76 5.95
N LEU A 38 -3.84 -8.70 5.13
CA LEU A 38 -3.04 -7.50 5.25
C LEU A 38 -3.96 -6.32 5.55
N SER A 39 -3.60 -5.49 6.53
CA SER A 39 -4.36 -4.28 6.84
C SER A 39 -3.95 -3.12 5.95
N VAL A 40 -4.94 -2.43 5.40
CA VAL A 40 -4.70 -1.26 4.54
C VAL A 40 -4.44 -0.02 5.40
N LEU A 41 -3.29 0.60 5.19
CA LEU A 41 -2.94 1.94 5.68
C LEU A 41 -2.41 2.80 4.51
N GLY A 42 -2.20 4.09 4.76
CA GLY A 42 -1.59 5.01 3.79
C GLY A 42 -2.55 6.09 3.23
N ASN A 43 -3.84 5.97 3.52
CA ASN A 43 -4.86 6.98 3.17
C ASN A 43 -5.79 7.28 4.35
N ASP A 44 -5.52 6.70 5.51
CA ASP A 44 -6.32 6.96 6.70
C ASP A 44 -5.93 8.30 7.34
N SER A 45 -6.93 9.01 7.85
CA SER A 45 -6.74 10.35 8.39
C SER A 45 -5.87 10.37 9.66
N PHE A 46 -5.82 9.28 10.42
CA PHE A 46 -4.97 9.22 11.62
C PHE A 46 -3.48 9.25 11.24
N LEU A 47 -3.07 8.41 10.29
CA LEU A 47 -1.70 8.39 9.78
C LEU A 47 -1.33 9.73 9.14
N LEU A 48 -2.19 10.23 8.22
CA LEU A 48 -1.94 11.48 7.50
C LEU A 48 -1.81 12.68 8.46
N ASN A 49 -2.70 12.81 9.44
CA ASN A 49 -2.61 13.84 10.49
C ASN A 49 -1.36 13.68 11.37
N SER A 50 -0.96 12.44 11.64
CA SER A 50 0.23 12.19 12.46
C SER A 50 1.51 12.59 11.73
N LEU A 51 1.60 12.32 10.44
CA LEU A 51 2.69 12.76 9.57
C LEU A 51 2.69 14.29 9.44
N GLN A 52 1.54 14.90 9.14
CA GLN A 52 1.38 16.35 9.08
C GLN A 52 1.90 17.05 10.36
N LYS A 53 1.52 16.50 11.52
CA LYS A 53 1.93 17.04 12.83
C LYS A 53 3.34 16.64 13.23
N LYS A 54 4.08 15.94 12.38
CA LYS A 54 5.46 15.49 12.61
C LYS A 54 5.65 14.80 13.98
N ARG A 55 4.73 13.88 14.31
CA ARG A 55 4.73 13.20 15.61
C ARG A 55 5.91 12.24 15.84
N GLY A 56 6.79 12.10 14.86
CA GLY A 56 7.95 11.22 14.91
C GLY A 56 7.67 9.77 14.55
N GLN A 57 8.72 9.04 14.16
CA GLN A 57 8.60 7.67 13.66
C GLN A 57 8.06 6.71 14.73
N GLN A 58 8.50 6.84 15.98
CA GLN A 58 8.03 5.96 17.06
C GLN A 58 6.50 5.99 17.22
N PHE A 59 5.88 7.16 17.10
CA PHE A 59 4.43 7.28 17.17
C PHE A 59 3.73 6.54 16.01
N ILE A 60 4.34 6.57 14.82
CA ILE A 60 3.82 5.82 13.67
C ILE A 60 4.02 4.31 13.88
N ASP A 61 5.16 3.91 14.44
CA ASP A 61 5.44 2.51 14.76
C ASP A 61 4.42 1.95 15.76
N ASP A 62 4.09 2.69 16.80
CA ASP A 62 3.06 2.32 17.78
C ASP A 62 1.68 2.16 17.13
N TYR A 63 1.31 3.07 16.22
CA TYR A 63 0.06 2.98 15.47
C TYR A 63 0.04 1.77 14.54
N VAL A 64 1.13 1.49 13.84
CA VAL A 64 1.28 0.30 12.99
C VAL A 64 1.19 -0.98 13.81
N ALA A 65 1.89 -1.04 14.95
CA ALA A 65 1.85 -2.19 15.85
C ALA A 65 0.42 -2.42 16.38
N PHE A 66 -0.25 -1.36 16.81
CA PHE A 66 -1.66 -1.41 17.23
C PHE A 66 -2.54 -1.96 16.11
N THR A 67 -2.39 -1.43 14.89
CA THR A 67 -3.20 -1.84 13.73
C THR A 67 -3.01 -3.32 13.44
N ILE A 68 -1.77 -3.79 13.29
CA ILE A 68 -1.48 -5.21 13.00
C ILE A 68 -2.04 -6.12 14.09
N ASN A 69 -1.84 -5.77 15.37
CA ASN A 69 -2.30 -6.59 16.49
C ASN A 69 -3.83 -6.62 16.61
N SER A 70 -4.49 -5.48 16.50
CA SER A 70 -5.96 -5.39 16.63
C SER A 70 -6.70 -6.03 15.47
N THR A 71 -6.15 -5.95 14.26
CA THR A 71 -6.76 -6.54 13.05
C THR A 71 -6.35 -8.00 12.82
N LYS A 72 -5.44 -8.55 13.62
CA LYS A 72 -4.87 -9.90 13.40
C LYS A 72 -4.29 -10.11 12.01
N SER A 73 -3.76 -9.04 11.40
CA SER A 73 -3.13 -9.10 10.09
C SER A 73 -1.66 -9.54 10.20
N ILE A 74 -1.12 -10.11 9.12
CA ILE A 74 0.30 -10.53 9.06
C ILE A 74 1.22 -9.40 8.62
N GLY A 75 0.69 -8.26 8.22
CA GLY A 75 1.42 -7.09 7.74
C GLY A 75 0.51 -6.01 7.21
N LEU A 76 1.10 -5.07 6.47
CA LEU A 76 0.41 -3.90 5.92
C LEU A 76 0.33 -3.92 4.40
N LYS A 77 -0.76 -3.35 3.90
CA LYS A 77 -0.98 -3.00 2.49
C LYS A 77 -1.12 -1.50 2.34
N VAL A 78 -0.39 -0.94 1.40
CA VAL A 78 -0.60 0.45 0.92
C VAL A 78 -1.24 0.39 -0.47
N ILE A 79 -2.28 1.16 -0.68
CA ILE A 79 -2.95 1.30 -1.98
C ILE A 79 -3.01 2.78 -2.33
N ASN A 80 -2.33 3.18 -3.42
CA ASN A 80 -2.31 4.56 -3.88
C ASN A 80 -2.03 5.54 -2.73
N ALA A 81 -0.84 5.44 -2.13
CA ALA A 81 -0.46 6.23 -0.95
C ALA A 81 -0.78 7.72 -1.13
N GLY A 82 -1.68 8.27 -0.31
CA GLY A 82 -2.17 9.65 -0.46
C GLY A 82 -3.03 9.91 -1.69
N GLY A 83 -2.86 9.14 -2.77
CA GLY A 83 -3.57 9.34 -4.04
C GLY A 83 -5.06 9.08 -3.92
N THR A 84 -5.47 8.08 -3.13
CA THR A 84 -6.89 7.82 -2.88
C THR A 84 -7.56 8.99 -2.16
N GLU A 85 -6.89 9.59 -1.20
CA GLU A 85 -7.42 10.76 -0.48
C GLU A 85 -7.47 11.98 -1.38
N SER A 86 -6.43 12.20 -2.18
CA SER A 86 -6.40 13.27 -3.20
C SER A 86 -7.54 13.11 -4.21
N PHE A 87 -7.82 11.89 -4.66
CA PHE A 87 -8.93 11.60 -5.58
C PHE A 87 -10.30 11.95 -4.96
N LYS A 88 -10.53 11.65 -3.69
CA LYS A 88 -11.76 12.04 -2.99
C LYS A 88 -11.97 13.56 -2.97
N ARG A 89 -10.88 14.32 -3.01
CA ARG A 89 -10.88 15.78 -3.00
C ARG A 89 -10.87 16.42 -4.39
N GLY A 90 -11.09 15.62 -5.42
CA GLY A 90 -11.28 16.12 -6.79
C GLY A 90 -10.04 16.04 -7.68
N CYS A 91 -8.88 15.62 -7.19
CA CYS A 91 -7.72 15.37 -8.04
C CYS A 91 -8.01 14.21 -9.00
N ARG A 92 -7.93 14.44 -10.30
CA ARG A 92 -8.22 13.44 -11.34
C ARG A 92 -7.02 13.10 -12.22
N ASP A 93 -5.94 13.85 -12.07
CA ASP A 93 -4.69 13.64 -12.77
C ASP A 93 -3.81 12.60 -12.07
N ASN A 94 -2.69 12.27 -12.70
CA ASN A 94 -1.68 11.42 -12.10
C ASN A 94 -1.24 12.00 -10.75
N PHE A 95 -1.12 11.13 -9.76
CA PHE A 95 -0.64 11.49 -8.43
C PHE A 95 0.72 10.81 -8.19
N ASN A 96 1.78 11.58 -8.31
CA ASN A 96 3.16 11.10 -8.20
C ASN A 96 3.63 11.07 -6.75
N LEU A 97 4.81 10.50 -6.49
CA LEU A 97 5.28 10.31 -5.12
C LEU A 97 5.55 11.61 -4.36
N ASP A 98 5.90 12.67 -5.06
CA ASP A 98 6.21 13.98 -4.46
C ASP A 98 5.02 14.94 -4.45
N ASP A 99 3.90 14.52 -5.04
CA ASP A 99 2.66 15.31 -4.99
C ASP A 99 2.09 15.28 -3.56
N ILE A 100 1.55 16.43 -3.17
CA ILE A 100 1.10 16.67 -1.80
C ILE A 100 -0.39 16.33 -1.67
N VAL A 101 -0.71 15.52 -0.67
CA VAL A 101 -2.10 15.21 -0.31
C VAL A 101 -2.77 16.49 0.18
N PRO A 102 -3.85 16.95 -0.47
CA PRO A 102 -4.56 18.15 -0.05
C PRO A 102 -4.97 18.10 1.43
N GLU A 103 -4.89 19.24 2.10
CA GLU A 103 -5.21 19.46 3.53
C GLU A 103 -4.21 18.82 4.53
N TYR A 104 -3.49 17.77 4.15
CA TYR A 104 -2.52 17.14 5.04
C TYR A 104 -1.09 17.65 4.85
N GLY A 105 -0.75 18.17 3.69
CA GLY A 105 0.60 18.64 3.40
C GLY A 105 1.67 17.54 3.42
N VAL A 106 1.26 16.28 3.19
CA VAL A 106 2.10 15.07 3.22
C VAL A 106 2.20 14.49 1.83
N SER A 107 3.37 14.04 1.42
CA SER A 107 3.58 13.39 0.13
C SER A 107 3.41 11.86 0.21
N SER A 108 3.12 11.22 -0.95
CA SER A 108 3.15 9.75 -1.04
C SER A 108 4.48 9.17 -0.61
N ARG A 109 5.58 9.86 -0.91
CA ARG A 109 6.94 9.46 -0.52
C ARG A 109 7.09 9.37 0.99
N GLU A 110 6.63 10.38 1.72
CA GLU A 110 6.67 10.38 3.18
C GLU A 110 5.84 9.26 3.78
N ILE A 111 4.67 8.97 3.21
CA ILE A 111 3.81 7.87 3.65
C ILE A 111 4.53 6.53 3.46
N VAL A 112 5.05 6.26 2.26
CA VAL A 112 5.75 5.00 1.96
C VAL A 112 7.00 4.84 2.80
N ASP A 113 7.82 5.89 2.91
CA ASP A 113 9.05 5.89 3.71
C ASP A 113 8.75 5.57 5.19
N SER A 114 7.77 6.24 5.78
CA SER A 114 7.39 6.04 7.17
C SER A 114 6.86 4.62 7.43
N LEU A 115 6.00 4.09 6.56
CA LEU A 115 5.47 2.73 6.74
C LEU A 115 6.53 1.65 6.49
N CYS A 116 7.47 1.86 5.55
CA CYS A 116 8.63 0.98 5.40
C CYS A 116 9.50 0.98 6.65
N ASN A 117 9.74 2.15 7.27
CA ASN A 117 10.45 2.24 8.55
C ASN A 117 9.75 1.43 9.64
N SER A 118 8.42 1.60 9.77
CA SER A 118 7.65 0.85 10.78
C SER A 118 7.75 -0.67 10.60
N ILE A 119 7.67 -1.16 9.37
CA ILE A 119 7.82 -2.60 9.08
C ILE A 119 9.19 -3.13 9.53
N GLU A 120 10.26 -2.38 9.29
CA GLU A 120 11.62 -2.78 9.71
C GLU A 120 11.82 -2.64 11.23
N ASN A 121 11.42 -1.52 11.82
CA ASN A 121 11.57 -1.26 13.26
C ASN A 121 10.83 -2.30 14.11
N LEU A 122 9.62 -2.65 13.71
CA LEU A 122 8.77 -3.64 14.36
C LEU A 122 9.13 -5.08 13.99
N LYS A 123 10.08 -5.28 13.07
CA LYS A 123 10.49 -6.61 12.57
C LYS A 123 9.31 -7.42 12.04
N VAL A 124 8.36 -6.76 11.39
CA VAL A 124 7.22 -7.44 10.77
C VAL A 124 7.74 -8.38 9.68
N LYS A 125 7.31 -9.63 9.72
CA LYS A 125 7.86 -10.66 8.80
C LYS A 125 7.46 -10.42 7.34
N HIS A 126 6.21 -10.02 7.10
CA HIS A 126 5.75 -9.67 5.77
C HIS A 126 6.27 -8.28 5.38
N PRO A 127 6.90 -8.11 4.19
CA PRO A 127 7.32 -6.80 3.71
C PRO A 127 6.13 -5.87 3.49
N LEU A 128 6.36 -4.56 3.43
CA LEU A 128 5.30 -3.62 3.05
C LEU A 128 4.76 -3.99 1.66
N HIS A 129 3.49 -4.31 1.57
CA HIS A 129 2.84 -4.67 0.31
C HIS A 129 2.26 -3.42 -0.35
N VAL A 130 2.79 -3.04 -1.51
CA VAL A 130 2.48 -1.75 -2.14
C VAL A 130 1.79 -1.93 -3.48
N HIS A 131 0.62 -1.32 -3.61
CA HIS A 131 -0.03 -0.98 -4.86
C HIS A 131 0.30 0.49 -5.14
N CYS A 132 1.21 0.74 -6.08
CA CYS A 132 1.68 2.09 -6.39
C CYS A 132 0.57 2.97 -6.93
N ASN A 133 0.79 4.28 -6.93
CA ASN A 133 -0.09 5.24 -7.60
C ASN A 133 -0.04 5.04 -9.13
N ASN A 134 -1.00 5.60 -9.85
CA ASN A 134 -1.02 5.67 -11.30
C ASN A 134 -1.08 4.30 -12.03
N LEU A 135 -1.73 3.29 -11.44
CA LEU A 135 -1.89 1.97 -12.08
C LEU A 135 -2.51 2.10 -13.48
N GLY A 136 -1.86 1.54 -14.48
CA GLY A 136 -2.35 1.53 -15.88
C GLY A 136 -2.32 2.89 -16.59
N MET A 137 -1.72 3.92 -15.99
CA MET A 137 -1.60 5.25 -16.57
C MET A 137 -0.34 5.37 -17.43
N ALA A 138 -0.41 6.15 -18.51
CA ALA A 138 0.78 6.43 -19.33
C ALA A 138 1.84 7.16 -18.49
N GLY A 139 3.11 6.77 -18.64
CA GLY A 139 4.25 7.33 -17.90
C GLY A 139 4.42 6.80 -16.48
N ASN A 140 3.64 5.83 -16.04
CA ASN A 140 3.65 5.32 -14.67
C ASN A 140 4.93 4.52 -14.30
N ILE A 141 5.79 4.23 -15.26
CA ILE A 141 7.11 3.64 -15.00
C ILE A 141 7.91 4.49 -13.99
N ASN A 142 7.82 5.81 -14.08
CA ASN A 142 8.50 6.69 -13.12
C ASN A 142 7.91 6.55 -11.71
N THR A 143 6.59 6.36 -11.60
CA THR A 143 5.92 6.17 -10.30
C THR A 143 6.42 4.92 -9.57
N ILE A 144 6.55 3.78 -10.28
CA ILE A 144 7.06 2.57 -9.63
C ILE A 144 8.55 2.70 -9.27
N LEU A 145 9.38 3.28 -10.15
CA LEU A 145 10.80 3.51 -9.86
C LEU A 145 10.99 4.43 -8.65
N ASP A 146 10.20 5.48 -8.54
CA ASP A 146 10.26 6.39 -7.39
C ASP A 146 9.71 5.75 -6.12
N THR A 147 8.71 4.86 -6.22
CA THR A 147 8.25 4.06 -5.08
C THR A 147 9.37 3.14 -4.57
N ILE A 148 10.10 2.49 -5.46
CA ILE A 148 11.27 1.66 -5.10
C ILE A 148 12.35 2.51 -4.41
N LYS A 149 12.65 3.70 -4.94
CA LYS A 149 13.60 4.64 -4.31
C LYS A 149 13.13 5.09 -2.92
N ALA A 150 11.82 5.31 -2.73
CA ALA A 150 11.25 5.68 -1.44
C ALA A 150 11.45 4.61 -0.37
N ALA A 151 11.52 3.33 -0.76
CA ALA A 151 11.84 2.25 0.16
C ALA A 151 13.28 2.30 0.71
N LYS A 152 14.21 3.01 0.06
CA LYS A 152 15.61 3.17 0.52
C LYS A 152 16.30 1.83 0.82
N GLY A 153 16.06 0.81 0.00
CA GLY A 153 16.62 -0.55 0.17
C GLY A 153 15.88 -1.44 1.19
N ARG A 154 14.83 -0.95 1.85
CA ARG A 154 14.01 -1.76 2.75
C ARG A 154 13.10 -2.71 1.96
N ARG A 155 12.65 -3.77 2.64
CA ARG A 155 11.82 -4.82 2.00
C ARG A 155 10.46 -4.27 1.57
N MET A 156 10.09 -4.55 0.33
CA MET A 156 8.81 -4.16 -0.26
C MET A 156 8.33 -5.25 -1.22
N HIS A 157 7.02 -5.52 -1.19
CA HIS A 157 6.34 -6.33 -2.19
C HIS A 157 5.54 -5.42 -3.11
N LEU A 158 5.85 -5.40 -4.40
CA LEU A 158 5.15 -4.58 -5.38
C LEU A 158 4.06 -5.40 -6.08
N SER A 159 2.81 -4.94 -5.96
CA SER A 159 1.67 -5.54 -6.66
C SER A 159 1.59 -5.03 -8.09
N TYR A 160 1.13 -5.90 -9.00
CA TYR A 160 0.73 -5.50 -10.37
C TYR A 160 1.84 -4.86 -11.19
N VAL A 161 3.10 -5.27 -11.01
CA VAL A 161 4.28 -4.69 -11.69
C VAL A 161 4.08 -4.59 -13.20
N GLN A 162 3.43 -5.58 -13.81
CA GLN A 162 3.13 -5.61 -15.24
C GLN A 162 2.27 -4.42 -15.74
N PHE A 163 1.54 -3.76 -14.85
CA PHE A 163 0.72 -2.58 -15.19
C PHE A 163 1.41 -1.25 -14.89
N TYR A 164 2.69 -1.28 -14.53
CA TYR A 164 3.52 -0.10 -14.25
C TYR A 164 4.70 0.05 -15.24
N GLY A 165 4.73 -0.75 -16.29
CA GLY A 165 5.78 -0.70 -17.30
C GLY A 165 5.54 0.32 -18.41
N TYR A 166 4.65 1.30 -18.23
CA TYR A 166 4.25 2.23 -19.27
C TYR A 166 5.05 3.53 -19.22
N ASP A 167 5.58 3.95 -20.39
CA ASP A 167 6.17 5.26 -20.57
C ASP A 167 5.22 6.21 -21.34
N ASN A 168 5.67 7.43 -21.63
CA ASN A 168 4.93 8.43 -22.39
C ASN A 168 5.13 8.31 -23.91
N LYS A 169 5.86 7.30 -24.40
CA LYS A 169 6.18 7.10 -25.80
C LYS A 169 5.22 6.11 -26.45
N GLY A 170 5.07 6.21 -27.76
CA GLY A 170 4.24 5.31 -28.55
C GLY A 170 2.77 5.72 -28.67
N LYS A 171 2.02 5.01 -29.54
CA LYS A 171 0.59 5.23 -29.71
C LYS A 171 -0.14 4.94 -28.39
N LYS A 172 -0.89 5.90 -27.91
CA LYS A 172 -1.65 5.86 -26.64
C LYS A 172 -0.80 5.88 -25.35
N GLY A 173 0.50 6.24 -25.42
CA GLY A 173 1.35 6.30 -24.24
C GLY A 173 1.71 4.95 -23.63
N PHE A 174 1.60 3.87 -24.38
CA PHE A 174 1.96 2.53 -23.94
C PHE A 174 3.18 2.03 -24.70
N SER A 175 4.34 2.33 -24.22
CA SER A 175 5.57 1.61 -24.55
C SER A 175 6.19 1.04 -23.29
N SER A 176 6.89 -0.09 -23.38
CA SER A 176 7.55 -0.64 -22.22
C SER A 176 8.81 0.17 -21.91
N GLY A 177 8.75 1.07 -20.95
CA GLY A 177 9.91 1.78 -20.44
C GLY A 177 10.67 0.99 -19.36
N ALA A 178 10.21 -0.23 -19.06
CA ALA A 178 10.74 -1.03 -17.95
C ALA A 178 11.78 -2.08 -18.34
N MET A 179 12.11 -2.17 -19.62
CA MET A 179 13.15 -3.08 -20.14
C MET A 179 14.38 -2.36 -20.58
#